data_94ef400bbe4c77cea275815df3a5966a
#
_entry.id   94ef400bbe4c77cea275815df3a5966a
#
_cell.length_a   1.000
_cell.length_b   1.000
_cell.length_c   1.000
_cell.angle_alpha   90.00
_cell.angle_beta   90.00
_cell.angle_gamma   90.00
#
_symmetry.space_group_name_H-M   'P 1'
#
loop_
_entity.id
_entity.type
_entity.pdbx_description
1 polymer ?
#
loop_
_entity_poly.entity_id
_entity_poly.type
_entity_poly.pdbx_seq_one_letter_code
_entity_poly.pdbx_strand_id
1 'polypeptide(L)'
;KAAKKVSGKSKLIGVTILTSHNNQSLKEIGYNKKLQQIVLQQAKLAHKAKLDGIVCSPKEVNIVKKVFKKEIITPGIRFDSNFDDQKRTLTPKQAYKNGSDWLVIGRPITKGNIKNNLQNLINHLK
;
A
#
# COMPACT_ATOMS: atom_id res chain seq x y z
N LYS A 1 2.77 -17.93 9.02
CA LYS A 1 3.94 -18.77 9.37
C LYS A 1 4.02 -20.03 8.51
N ALA A 2 2.90 -20.77 8.32
CA ALA A 2 2.89 -22.00 7.52
C ALA A 2 3.40 -21.75 6.09
N ALA A 3 2.85 -20.76 5.37
CA ALA A 3 3.31 -20.41 4.02
C ALA A 3 4.82 -20.11 3.95
N LYS A 4 5.39 -19.44 4.98
CA LYS A 4 6.83 -19.15 5.00
C LYS A 4 7.71 -20.40 5.13
N LYS A 5 7.20 -21.47 5.74
CA LYS A 5 7.92 -22.75 5.83
C LYS A 5 8.09 -23.44 4.48
N VAL A 6 7.15 -23.24 3.56
CA VAL A 6 7.10 -23.92 2.25
C VAL A 6 7.36 -23.00 1.07
N SER A 7 7.67 -21.71 1.31
CA SER A 7 7.85 -20.72 0.24
C SER A 7 9.13 -20.92 -0.59
N GLY A 8 10.09 -21.71 -0.12
CA GLY A 8 11.36 -21.90 -0.81
C GLY A 8 12.05 -20.56 -1.08
N LYS A 9 12.36 -20.30 -2.37
CA LYS A 9 12.97 -19.04 -2.83
C LYS A 9 11.96 -17.91 -3.08
N SER A 10 10.64 -18.16 -3.00
CA SER A 10 9.60 -17.15 -3.26
C SER A 10 9.52 -16.15 -2.13
N LYS A 11 9.44 -14.87 -2.48
CA LYS A 11 9.11 -13.80 -1.51
C LYS A 11 7.62 -13.88 -1.16
N LEU A 12 7.32 -13.78 0.11
CA LEU A 12 5.94 -13.71 0.61
C LEU A 12 5.60 -12.30 1.03
N ILE A 13 4.57 -11.75 0.39
CA ILE A 13 4.07 -10.40 0.63
C ILE A 13 2.72 -10.50 1.35
N GLY A 14 2.62 -9.88 2.53
CA GLY A 14 1.37 -9.75 3.26
C GLY A 14 0.56 -8.54 2.78
N VAL A 15 -0.76 -8.63 2.80
CA VAL A 15 -1.63 -7.51 2.45
C VAL A 15 -2.35 -7.05 3.71
N THR A 16 -2.37 -5.74 3.95
CA THR A 16 -3.14 -5.10 5.01
C THR A 16 -4.54 -4.73 4.52
N ILE A 17 -5.16 -3.73 5.13
CA ILE A 17 -6.49 -3.24 4.73
C ILE A 17 -6.41 -2.61 3.33
N LEU A 18 -7.31 -3.01 2.43
CA LEU A 18 -7.39 -2.48 1.08
C LEU A 18 -7.65 -0.97 1.08
N THR A 19 -7.05 -0.27 0.11
CA THR A 19 -7.11 1.20 -0.01
C THR A 19 -8.51 1.75 -0.30
N SER A 20 -9.45 0.92 -0.72
CA SER A 20 -10.87 1.25 -0.88
C SER A 20 -11.63 1.38 0.44
N HIS A 21 -11.16 0.78 1.53
CA HIS A 21 -11.79 0.89 2.85
C HIS A 21 -11.38 2.16 3.59
N ASN A 22 -12.29 2.62 4.45
CA ASN A 22 -12.08 3.68 5.44
C ASN A 22 -12.60 3.21 6.81
N ASN A 23 -12.55 4.07 7.84
CA ASN A 23 -13.04 3.72 9.18
C ASN A 23 -14.53 3.36 9.19
N GLN A 24 -15.34 4.03 8.37
CA GLN A 24 -16.78 3.77 8.27
C GLN A 24 -17.04 2.36 7.71
N SER A 25 -16.48 2.03 6.54
CA SER A 25 -16.70 0.72 5.92
C SER A 25 -16.14 -0.44 6.77
N LEU A 26 -15.09 -0.20 7.56
CA LEU A 26 -14.61 -1.19 8.52
C LEU A 26 -15.59 -1.41 9.68
N LYS A 27 -16.21 -0.33 10.18
CA LYS A 27 -17.23 -0.42 11.22
C LYS A 27 -18.46 -1.19 10.74
N GLU A 28 -18.90 -0.96 9.51
CA GLU A 28 -20.04 -1.66 8.87
C GLU A 28 -19.83 -3.18 8.79
N ILE A 29 -18.58 -3.64 8.65
CA ILE A 29 -18.23 -5.06 8.62
C ILE A 29 -17.74 -5.59 9.99
N GLY A 30 -18.04 -4.88 11.07
CA GLY A 30 -17.84 -5.34 12.44
C GLY A 30 -16.49 -5.02 13.08
N TYR A 31 -15.63 -4.20 12.47
CA TYR A 31 -14.39 -3.77 13.09
C TYR A 31 -14.59 -2.54 13.97
N ASN A 32 -14.36 -2.67 15.28
CA ASN A 32 -14.49 -1.58 16.27
C ASN A 32 -13.21 -0.73 16.44
N LYS A 33 -12.09 -1.16 15.86
CA LYS A 33 -10.80 -0.44 15.93
C LYS A 33 -10.66 0.55 14.78
N LYS A 34 -9.94 1.64 15.01
CA LYS A 34 -9.55 2.56 13.93
C LYS A 34 -8.67 1.83 12.89
N LEU A 35 -8.85 2.16 11.63
CA LEU A 35 -8.14 1.56 10.51
C LEU A 35 -6.62 1.51 10.72
N GLN A 36 -6.01 2.60 11.16
CA GLN A 36 -4.57 2.65 11.43
C GLN A 36 -4.12 1.65 12.49
N GLN A 37 -4.93 1.40 13.52
CA GLN A 37 -4.62 0.42 14.55
C GLN A 37 -4.64 -1.00 14.00
N ILE A 38 -5.60 -1.30 13.10
CA ILE A 38 -5.69 -2.60 12.44
C ILE A 38 -4.48 -2.79 11.51
N VAL A 39 -4.16 -1.81 10.67
CA VAL A 39 -2.99 -1.86 9.78
C VAL A 39 -1.70 -2.08 10.58
N LEU A 40 -1.51 -1.34 11.69
CA LEU A 40 -0.34 -1.50 12.54
C LEU A 40 -0.27 -2.89 13.19
N GLN A 41 -1.41 -3.44 13.62
CA GLN A 41 -1.49 -4.80 14.16
C GLN A 41 -1.13 -5.84 13.09
N GLN A 42 -1.65 -5.69 11.86
CA GLN A 42 -1.32 -6.57 10.73
C GLN A 42 0.16 -6.48 10.36
N ALA A 43 0.76 -5.28 10.36
CA ALA A 43 2.19 -5.08 10.11
C ALA A 43 3.07 -5.78 11.17
N LYS A 44 2.69 -5.71 12.45
CA LYS A 44 3.37 -6.46 13.53
C LYS A 44 3.26 -7.97 13.33
N LEU A 45 2.11 -8.48 12.90
CA LEU A 45 1.92 -9.90 12.59
C LEU A 45 2.75 -10.33 11.39
N ALA A 46 2.83 -9.53 10.33
CA ALA A 46 3.68 -9.75 9.17
C ALA A 46 5.17 -9.83 9.56
N HIS A 47 5.63 -8.91 10.42
CA HIS A 47 6.97 -8.93 10.98
C HIS A 47 7.23 -10.22 11.78
N LYS A 48 6.33 -10.58 12.70
CA LYS A 48 6.42 -11.82 13.51
C LYS A 48 6.39 -13.09 12.66
N ALA A 49 5.69 -13.04 11.52
CA ALA A 49 5.65 -14.14 10.54
C ALA A 49 6.87 -14.18 9.62
N LYS A 50 7.79 -13.19 9.71
CA LYS A 50 8.98 -13.04 8.87
C LYS A 50 8.66 -12.93 7.38
N LEU A 51 7.57 -12.24 7.02
CA LEU A 51 7.24 -11.98 5.62
C LEU A 51 8.32 -11.12 4.97
N ASP A 52 8.42 -11.17 3.64
CA ASP A 52 9.45 -10.48 2.87
C ASP A 52 9.04 -9.07 2.47
N GLY A 53 7.73 -8.81 2.43
CA GLY A 53 7.16 -7.51 2.17
C GLY A 53 5.74 -7.38 2.70
N ILE A 54 5.21 -6.15 2.64
CA ILE A 54 3.84 -5.84 3.04
C ILE A 54 3.22 -4.83 2.07
N VAL A 55 1.96 -5.03 1.75
CA VAL A 55 1.14 -4.07 1.00
C VAL A 55 0.34 -3.23 1.98
N CYS A 56 0.45 -1.91 1.91
CA CYS A 56 -0.38 -0.96 2.66
C CYS A 56 -0.65 0.31 1.84
N SER A 57 -1.65 1.11 2.25
CA SER A 57 -1.87 2.41 1.63
C SER A 57 -0.66 3.33 1.85
N PRO A 58 -0.36 4.22 0.88
CA PRO A 58 0.74 5.17 1.02
C PRO A 58 0.58 6.13 2.22
N LYS A 59 -0.64 6.31 2.74
CA LYS A 59 -0.91 7.10 3.95
C LYS A 59 -0.46 6.42 5.24
N GLU A 60 -0.34 5.09 5.25
CA GLU A 60 0.06 4.31 6.43
C GLU A 60 1.54 3.91 6.44
N VAL A 61 2.29 4.16 5.37
CA VAL A 61 3.70 3.74 5.24
C VAL A 61 4.54 4.17 6.46
N ASN A 62 4.41 5.43 6.89
CA ASN A 62 5.16 5.96 8.04
C ASN A 62 4.96 5.17 9.34
N ILE A 63 3.72 4.74 9.63
CA ILE A 63 3.44 3.94 10.82
C ILE A 63 3.85 2.48 10.65
N VAL A 64 3.69 1.93 9.44
CA VAL A 64 4.11 0.56 9.11
C VAL A 64 5.62 0.43 9.21
N LYS A 65 6.41 1.38 8.68
CA LYS A 65 7.88 1.37 8.77
C LYS A 65 8.44 1.35 10.19
N LYS A 66 7.69 1.82 11.17
CA LYS A 66 8.11 1.74 12.57
C LYS A 66 8.23 0.30 13.08
N VAL A 67 7.42 -0.61 12.54
CA VAL A 67 7.31 -2.00 13.02
C VAL A 67 7.68 -3.06 11.98
N PHE A 68 7.75 -2.70 10.70
CA PHE A 68 8.10 -3.59 9.59
C PHE A 68 9.21 -2.96 8.75
N LYS A 69 10.38 -3.59 8.71
CA LYS A 69 11.63 -3.01 8.15
C LYS A 69 12.03 -3.59 6.80
N LYS A 70 11.16 -4.40 6.19
CA LYS A 70 11.38 -4.95 4.85
C LYS A 70 10.57 -4.18 3.80
N GLU A 71 10.40 -4.76 2.60
CA GLU A 71 9.79 -4.09 1.45
C GLU A 71 8.35 -3.67 1.71
N ILE A 72 8.03 -2.41 1.39
CA ILE A 72 6.68 -1.84 1.46
C ILE A 72 6.22 -1.53 0.05
N ILE A 73 5.12 -2.16 -0.34
CA ILE A 73 4.48 -2.02 -1.64
C ILE A 73 3.20 -1.18 -1.46
N THR A 74 3.04 -0.12 -2.21
CA THR A 74 1.91 0.79 -2.06
C THR A 74 1.07 0.91 -3.32
N PRO A 75 -0.14 0.35 -3.33
CA PRO A 75 -1.19 0.69 -4.29
C PRO A 75 -1.87 2.01 -3.91
N GLY A 76 -2.83 2.46 -4.73
CA GLY A 76 -3.56 3.70 -4.45
C GLY A 76 -2.76 4.94 -4.81
N ILE A 77 -1.92 4.85 -5.82
CA ILE A 77 -1.14 5.97 -6.34
C ILE A 77 -1.96 6.71 -7.40
N ARG A 78 -2.03 8.05 -7.30
CA ARG A 78 -2.73 8.93 -8.23
C ARG A 78 -1.86 10.13 -8.56
N PHE A 79 -1.99 10.66 -9.78
CA PHE A 79 -1.29 11.89 -10.18
C PHE A 79 -2.02 13.12 -9.65
N ASP A 80 -3.36 13.05 -9.64
CA ASP A 80 -4.24 14.10 -9.16
C ASP A 80 -5.17 13.59 -8.06
N SER A 81 -5.83 14.50 -7.35
CA SER A 81 -6.79 14.20 -6.29
C SER A 81 -8.16 13.70 -6.80
N ASN A 82 -8.37 13.58 -8.11
CA ASN A 82 -9.59 13.10 -8.74
C ASN A 82 -9.46 11.59 -9.01
N PHE A 83 -10.03 10.70 -8.48
CA PHE A 83 -11.17 10.09 -7.93
C PHE A 83 -11.67 8.83 -8.60
N ASP A 84 -11.62 7.74 -7.97
CA ASP A 84 -12.37 6.54 -8.19
C ASP A 84 -12.65 5.87 -6.82
N ASP A 85 -12.86 4.57 -6.77
CA ASP A 85 -13.08 3.78 -5.56
C ASP A 85 -11.99 3.88 -4.47
N GLN A 86 -10.83 4.47 -4.79
CA GLN A 86 -9.69 4.53 -3.88
C GLN A 86 -9.80 5.73 -2.93
N LYS A 87 -10.07 5.48 -1.65
CA LYS A 87 -10.26 6.52 -0.62
C LYS A 87 -8.97 6.99 0.04
N ARG A 88 -7.88 6.24 -0.08
CA ARG A 88 -6.62 6.47 0.62
C ARG A 88 -5.45 6.53 -0.36
N THR A 89 -5.39 7.61 -1.15
CA THR A 89 -4.42 7.82 -2.22
C THR A 89 -3.39 8.89 -1.87
N LEU A 90 -2.23 8.83 -2.51
CA LEU A 90 -1.20 9.88 -2.55
C LEU A 90 -0.55 9.91 -3.94
N THR A 91 0.18 10.99 -4.22
CA THR A 91 1.01 11.09 -5.43
C THR A 91 2.23 10.17 -5.34
N PRO A 92 2.86 9.80 -6.47
CA PRO A 92 4.08 8.98 -6.49
C PRO A 92 5.18 9.57 -5.59
N LYS A 93 5.44 10.87 -5.72
CA LYS A 93 6.46 11.58 -4.93
C LYS A 93 6.18 11.53 -3.43
N GLN A 94 4.93 11.75 -3.03
CA GLN A 94 4.54 11.66 -1.63
C GLN A 94 4.66 10.25 -1.06
N ALA A 95 4.31 9.22 -1.84
CA ALA A 95 4.43 7.84 -1.42
C ALA A 95 5.90 7.44 -1.17
N TYR A 96 6.82 7.81 -2.06
CA TYR A 96 8.26 7.61 -1.85
C TYR A 96 8.78 8.42 -0.66
N LYS A 97 8.38 9.68 -0.50
CA LYS A 97 8.75 10.50 0.67
C LYS A 97 8.30 9.86 1.98
N ASN A 98 7.14 9.19 1.99
CA ASN A 98 6.67 8.42 3.15
C ASN A 98 7.45 7.12 3.37
N GLY A 99 8.26 6.70 2.40
CA GLY A 99 9.13 5.54 2.50
C GLY A 99 8.60 4.27 1.86
N SER A 100 7.72 4.37 0.86
CA SER A 100 7.38 3.23 0.00
C SER A 100 8.61 2.76 -0.78
N ASP A 101 8.80 1.46 -0.88
CA ASP A 101 9.88 0.88 -1.70
C ASP A 101 9.38 0.60 -3.12
N TRP A 102 8.10 0.24 -3.27
CA TRP A 102 7.46 -0.07 -4.54
C TRP A 102 6.10 0.60 -4.67
N LEU A 103 5.80 1.14 -5.85
CA LEU A 103 4.50 1.72 -6.18
C LEU A 103 3.73 0.81 -7.15
N VAL A 104 2.46 0.54 -6.85
CA VAL A 104 1.55 -0.13 -7.77
C VAL A 104 0.65 0.92 -8.39
N ILE A 105 0.88 1.21 -9.68
CA ILE A 105 0.17 2.24 -10.43
C ILE A 105 -0.58 1.57 -11.59
N GLY A 106 -1.88 1.39 -11.43
CA GLY A 106 -2.76 0.78 -12.44
C GLY A 106 -3.36 1.83 -13.38
N ARG A 107 -4.62 2.16 -13.17
CA ARG A 107 -5.43 3.05 -14.03
C ARG A 107 -4.77 4.38 -14.44
N PRO A 108 -4.02 5.08 -13.59
CA PRO A 108 -3.31 6.30 -14.01
C PRO A 108 -2.33 6.07 -15.16
N ILE A 109 -1.82 4.85 -15.35
CA ILE A 109 -0.97 4.48 -16.48
C ILE A 109 -1.76 3.83 -17.60
N THR A 110 -2.65 2.89 -17.27
CA THR A 110 -3.26 1.99 -18.26
C THR A 110 -4.48 2.58 -18.96
N LYS A 111 -5.10 3.66 -18.43
CA LYS A 111 -6.27 4.31 -19.02
C LYS A 111 -5.85 5.44 -19.97
N GLY A 112 -6.29 5.38 -21.21
CA GLY A 112 -5.97 6.38 -22.25
C GLY A 112 -4.60 6.14 -22.90
N ASN A 113 -3.84 7.20 -23.15
CA ASN A 113 -2.54 7.12 -23.82
C ASN A 113 -1.41 6.78 -22.84
N ILE A 114 -0.95 5.55 -22.88
CA ILE A 114 0.07 4.99 -21.96
C ILE A 114 1.39 5.80 -22.03
N LYS A 115 1.83 6.19 -23.21
CA LYS A 115 3.09 6.95 -23.38
C LYS A 115 3.04 8.30 -22.67
N ASN A 116 1.94 9.02 -22.85
CA ASN A 116 1.74 10.31 -22.17
C ASN A 116 1.63 10.11 -20.65
N ASN A 117 0.92 9.07 -20.21
CA ASN A 117 0.77 8.75 -18.80
C ASN A 117 2.11 8.40 -18.14
N LEU A 118 2.99 7.67 -18.82
CA LEU A 118 4.35 7.39 -18.34
C LEU A 118 5.20 8.66 -18.26
N GLN A 119 5.09 9.56 -19.24
CA GLN A 119 5.78 10.84 -19.18
C GLN A 119 5.30 11.69 -17.99
N ASN A 120 4.00 11.69 -17.73
CA ASN A 120 3.42 12.33 -16.55
C ASN A 120 3.95 11.74 -15.25
N LEU A 121 4.06 10.41 -15.17
CA LEU A 121 4.66 9.75 -14.00
C LEU A 121 6.10 10.24 -13.76
N ILE A 122 6.93 10.29 -14.80
CA ILE A 122 8.31 10.77 -14.71
C ILE A 122 8.35 12.20 -14.18
N ASN A 123 7.47 13.06 -14.66
CA ASN A 123 7.38 14.46 -14.21
C ASN A 123 6.95 14.57 -12.73
N HIS A 124 6.10 13.65 -12.24
CA HIS A 124 5.70 13.60 -10.83
C HIS A 124 6.77 13.02 -9.89
N LEU A 125 7.79 12.37 -10.43
CA LEU A 125 8.90 11.82 -9.65
C LEU A 125 10.09 12.78 -9.51
N LYS A 126 10.19 13.75 -10.41
CA LYS A 126 11.17 14.84 -10.33
C LYS A 126 10.78 15.86 -9.25
#